data_c08b53d6d722517bb1bceef9807fa399
#
_entry.id   c08b53d6d722517bb1bceef9807fa399
#
_cell.length_a   1.000
_cell.length_b   1.000
_cell.length_c   1.000
_cell.angle_alpha   90.00
_cell.angle_beta   90.00
_cell.angle_gamma   90.00
#
_symmetry.space_group_name_H-M   'P 1'
#
loop_
_entity.id
_entity.type
_entity.pdbx_description
1 polymer ?
#
loop_
_entity_poly.entity_id
_entity_poly.type
_entity_poly.pdbx_seq_one_letter_code
_entity_poly.pdbx_strand_id
1 'polypeptide(L)'
;NDAPQSRVWYQQDFRFRTPKTRLMFRIHSPKVYESAKNAVLSQLYTDAINEQLNELGYPVKLAGLEYSIGVDKKGISLNFGGYSDRILELVRTITPQLKTIKIDQDTFESLKERRLRRYKNFSFQQPYQQAFYYRSLLLEAKKHSIWEYAEEISKIRLRDLKKFAASLYDRHYAEGFIFGNLPENMAEKAISILLTNLGGKVLPREDHFRERVIQIDPGKTHTLVEKMNVKNSAAVLEIQIDQHDPKLRVSLMVLDNALQPLFYNDLRTRQQLGYIVNSGMTELEKTLGMIFMVQSGKYDAVTLEK
;
A
#
# COMPACT_ATOMS: atom_id res chain seq x y z
N ASN A 1 -12.99 -1.56 21.36
CA ASN A 1 -14.39 -1.90 21.20
C ASN A 1 -14.53 -2.86 20.01
N ASP A 2 -15.05 -4.07 20.24
CA ASP A 2 -15.27 -5.10 19.23
C ASP A 2 -16.77 -5.21 18.94
N ALA A 3 -17.13 -5.06 17.67
CA ALA A 3 -18.48 -5.30 17.16
C ALA A 3 -18.43 -6.33 16.01
N PRO A 4 -19.53 -6.95 15.63
CA PRO A 4 -19.54 -7.98 14.56
C PRO A 4 -18.91 -7.49 13.25
N GLN A 5 -19.06 -6.21 12.89
CA GLN A 5 -18.60 -5.62 11.63
C GLN A 5 -17.38 -4.72 11.79
N SER A 6 -16.88 -4.52 13.03
CA SER A 6 -15.73 -3.63 13.24
C SER A 6 -14.94 -3.95 14.51
N ARG A 7 -13.68 -3.55 14.49
CA ARG A 7 -12.82 -3.44 15.68
C ARG A 7 -12.19 -2.07 15.70
N VAL A 8 -12.32 -1.37 16.83
CA VAL A 8 -11.74 -0.04 17.01
C VAL A 8 -10.82 -0.02 18.22
N TRP A 9 -9.58 0.39 17.99
CA TRP A 9 -8.65 0.76 19.04
C TRP A 9 -8.75 2.25 19.25
N TYR A 10 -8.89 2.64 20.50
CA TYR A 10 -9.07 4.03 20.89
C TYR A 10 -8.10 4.41 21.98
N GLN A 11 -7.48 5.58 21.84
CA GLN A 11 -6.58 6.16 22.85
C GLN A 11 -6.79 7.68 22.91
N GLN A 12 -7.35 8.18 24.00
CA GLN A 12 -7.42 9.61 24.24
C GLN A 12 -6.05 10.14 24.68
N ASP A 13 -5.63 11.28 24.12
CA ASP A 13 -4.41 11.98 24.56
C ASP A 13 -4.70 12.90 25.74
N PHE A 14 -4.31 12.44 26.92
CA PHE A 14 -4.36 13.22 28.15
C PHE A 14 -3.05 13.97 28.45
N ARG A 15 -1.96 13.64 27.75
CA ARG A 15 -0.63 14.15 28.02
C ARG A 15 -0.39 15.52 27.42
N PHE A 16 -0.62 15.65 26.13
CA PHE A 16 -0.35 16.89 25.38
C PHE A 16 -1.57 17.79 25.26
N ARG A 17 -2.76 17.21 25.30
CA ARG A 17 -4.06 17.91 25.22
C ARG A 17 -4.18 18.86 24.04
N THR A 18 -3.46 18.59 22.95
CA THR A 18 -3.61 19.36 21.72
C THR A 18 -5.02 19.14 21.18
N PRO A 19 -5.70 20.19 20.65
CA PRO A 19 -7.09 20.08 20.18
C PRO A 19 -7.15 19.34 18.82
N LYS A 20 -6.38 18.26 18.66
CA LYS A 20 -6.26 17.50 17.42
C LYS A 20 -6.49 16.02 17.65
N THR A 21 -7.01 15.37 16.61
CA THR A 21 -7.23 13.93 16.60
C THR A 21 -6.91 13.33 15.24
N ARG A 22 -6.65 12.03 15.22
CA ARG A 22 -6.56 11.19 14.02
C ARG A 22 -7.50 10.01 14.11
N LEU A 23 -8.21 9.78 13.01
CA LEU A 23 -9.03 8.61 12.79
C LEU A 23 -8.46 7.89 11.56
N MET A 24 -8.03 6.66 11.73
CA MET A 24 -7.52 5.80 10.67
C MET A 24 -8.42 4.58 10.57
N PHE A 25 -9.05 4.39 9.44
CA PHE A 25 -9.90 3.25 9.17
C PHE A 25 -9.35 2.43 8.01
N ARG A 26 -9.40 1.12 8.15
CA ARG A 26 -9.18 0.15 7.07
C ARG A 26 -10.46 -0.63 6.86
N ILE A 27 -10.98 -0.55 5.67
CA ILE A 27 -12.19 -1.30 5.27
C ILE A 27 -11.73 -2.51 4.48
N HIS A 28 -11.66 -3.66 5.15
CA HIS A 28 -11.34 -4.93 4.50
C HIS A 28 -12.44 -5.30 3.53
N SER A 29 -12.07 -5.55 2.29
CA SER A 29 -12.96 -6.04 1.24
C SER A 29 -12.17 -6.96 0.31
N PRO A 30 -12.51 -8.24 0.16
CA PRO A 30 -11.81 -9.15 -0.72
C PRO A 30 -11.89 -8.69 -2.18
N LYS A 31 -12.92 -7.93 -2.51
CA LYS A 31 -13.20 -7.42 -3.85
C LYS A 31 -12.11 -6.51 -4.40
N VAL A 32 -11.32 -5.84 -3.53
CA VAL A 32 -10.25 -4.92 -3.99
C VAL A 32 -9.13 -5.64 -4.74
N TYR A 33 -8.88 -6.93 -4.45
CA TYR A 33 -7.73 -7.66 -4.98
C TYR A 33 -8.05 -9.08 -5.44
N GLU A 34 -9.31 -9.39 -5.70
CA GLU A 34 -9.79 -10.71 -6.12
C GLU A 34 -9.20 -11.13 -7.49
N SER A 35 -8.97 -10.17 -8.39
CA SER A 35 -8.41 -10.34 -9.71
C SER A 35 -7.60 -9.10 -10.14
N ALA A 36 -6.79 -9.21 -11.19
CA ALA A 36 -6.09 -8.07 -11.78
C ALA A 36 -7.06 -6.96 -12.19
N LYS A 37 -8.21 -7.31 -12.78
CA LYS A 37 -9.28 -6.36 -13.10
C LYS A 37 -9.79 -5.64 -11.87
N ASN A 38 -10.05 -6.36 -10.76
CA ASN A 38 -10.54 -5.75 -9.54
C ASN A 38 -9.47 -4.87 -8.86
N ALA A 39 -8.21 -5.26 -8.92
CA ALA A 39 -7.10 -4.42 -8.45
C ALA A 39 -7.02 -3.09 -9.22
N VAL A 40 -7.19 -3.13 -10.56
CA VAL A 40 -7.23 -1.92 -11.37
C VAL A 40 -8.48 -1.08 -11.09
N LEU A 41 -9.65 -1.73 -10.96
CA LEU A 41 -10.89 -1.03 -10.59
C LEU A 41 -10.78 -0.34 -9.23
N SER A 42 -10.12 -0.98 -8.26
CA SER A 42 -9.87 -0.39 -6.93
C SER A 42 -8.97 0.85 -7.00
N GLN A 43 -7.95 0.80 -7.83
CA GLN A 43 -7.06 1.94 -8.06
C GLN A 43 -7.78 3.08 -8.79
N LEU A 44 -8.57 2.78 -9.83
CA LEU A 44 -9.40 3.78 -10.52
C LEU A 44 -10.49 4.33 -9.61
N TYR A 45 -11.06 3.51 -8.73
CA TYR A 45 -12.03 3.93 -7.73
C TYR A 45 -11.43 4.99 -6.80
N THR A 46 -10.25 4.75 -6.23
CA THR A 46 -9.60 5.74 -5.36
C THR A 46 -9.22 7.01 -6.11
N ASP A 47 -8.74 6.90 -7.35
CA ASP A 47 -8.49 8.07 -8.20
C ASP A 47 -9.77 8.88 -8.44
N ALA A 48 -10.88 8.21 -8.76
CA ALA A 48 -12.16 8.84 -9.04
C ALA A 48 -12.80 9.50 -7.80
N ILE A 49 -12.73 8.84 -6.64
CA ILE A 49 -13.22 9.43 -5.38
C ILE A 49 -12.37 10.64 -4.99
N ASN A 50 -11.04 10.56 -5.10
CA ASN A 50 -10.18 11.70 -4.79
C ASN A 50 -10.42 12.87 -5.75
N GLU A 51 -10.66 12.62 -7.05
CA GLU A 51 -11.03 13.64 -8.03
C GLU A 51 -12.38 14.28 -7.67
N GLN A 52 -13.39 13.47 -7.37
CA GLN A 52 -14.73 13.93 -6.95
C GLN A 52 -14.71 14.80 -5.69
N LEU A 53 -13.77 14.52 -4.77
CA LEU A 53 -13.61 15.24 -3.50
C LEU A 53 -12.63 16.42 -3.61
N ASN A 54 -12.05 16.67 -4.78
CA ASN A 54 -11.01 17.69 -4.95
C ASN A 54 -11.47 19.10 -4.53
N GLU A 55 -12.71 19.44 -4.83
CA GLU A 55 -13.30 20.75 -4.44
C GLU A 55 -13.39 20.94 -2.91
N LEU A 56 -13.49 19.83 -2.16
CA LEU A 56 -13.50 19.88 -0.69
C LEU A 56 -12.10 20.07 -0.10
N GLY A 57 -11.03 19.80 -0.86
CA GLY A 57 -9.67 19.78 -0.34
C GLY A 57 -9.22 21.10 0.24
N TYR A 58 -9.50 22.21 -0.43
CA TYR A 58 -9.11 23.54 0.02
C TYR A 58 -9.90 24.03 1.26
N PRO A 59 -11.26 23.98 1.29
CA PRO A 59 -12.03 24.30 2.50
C PRO A 59 -11.65 23.45 3.71
N VAL A 60 -11.45 22.14 3.51
CA VAL A 60 -11.03 21.20 4.58
C VAL A 60 -9.68 21.63 5.16
N LYS A 61 -8.71 21.95 4.29
CA LYS A 61 -7.38 22.41 4.72
C LYS A 61 -7.44 23.74 5.47
N LEU A 62 -8.26 24.70 5.02
CA LEU A 62 -8.46 25.99 5.71
C LEU A 62 -9.07 25.79 7.09
N ALA A 63 -9.94 24.79 7.27
CA ALA A 63 -10.51 24.43 8.57
C ALA A 63 -9.50 23.69 9.49
N GLY A 64 -8.23 23.52 9.07
CA GLY A 64 -7.21 22.77 9.81
C GLY A 64 -7.48 21.27 9.88
N LEU A 65 -8.21 20.77 8.90
CA LEU A 65 -8.56 19.36 8.74
C LEU A 65 -7.80 18.75 7.54
N GLU A 66 -7.68 17.44 7.54
CA GLU A 66 -7.11 16.67 6.44
C GLU A 66 -7.81 15.33 6.28
N TYR A 67 -7.82 14.80 5.07
CA TYR A 67 -8.25 13.43 4.80
C TYR A 67 -7.39 12.80 3.72
N SER A 68 -7.35 11.47 3.71
CA SER A 68 -6.79 10.71 2.59
C SER A 68 -7.56 9.41 2.38
N ILE A 69 -7.71 9.03 1.12
CA ILE A 69 -8.36 7.79 0.68
C ILE A 69 -7.37 7.03 -0.17
N GLY A 70 -7.06 5.80 0.24
CA GLY A 70 -6.12 4.93 -0.45
C GLY A 70 -6.65 3.51 -0.60
N VAL A 71 -5.94 2.70 -1.37
CA VAL A 71 -6.23 1.28 -1.54
C VAL A 71 -4.95 0.47 -1.48
N ASP A 72 -5.02 -0.69 -0.83
CA ASP A 72 -4.03 -1.75 -0.90
C ASP A 72 -4.72 -3.09 -1.15
N LYS A 73 -3.97 -4.19 -1.10
CA LYS A 73 -4.52 -5.54 -1.32
C LYS A 73 -5.56 -5.96 -0.27
N LYS A 74 -5.51 -5.38 0.92
CA LYS A 74 -6.38 -5.73 2.06
C LYS A 74 -7.71 -4.98 2.00
N GLY A 75 -7.74 -3.78 1.40
CA GLY A 75 -8.96 -2.97 1.36
C GLY A 75 -8.72 -1.50 1.09
N ILE A 76 -9.70 -0.70 1.51
CA ILE A 76 -9.66 0.76 1.39
C ILE A 76 -9.20 1.35 2.72
N SER A 77 -8.24 2.26 2.67
CA SER A 77 -7.81 3.05 3.82
C SER A 77 -8.45 4.44 3.78
N LEU A 78 -9.00 4.86 4.90
CA LEU A 78 -9.57 6.19 5.11
C LEU A 78 -8.88 6.81 6.32
N ASN A 79 -8.26 7.96 6.13
CA ASN A 79 -7.64 8.69 7.23
C ASN A 79 -8.27 10.08 7.32
N PHE A 80 -8.58 10.49 8.54
CA PHE A 80 -9.07 11.81 8.87
C PHE A 80 -8.20 12.38 9.98
N GLY A 81 -7.85 13.66 9.90
CA GLY A 81 -7.02 14.31 10.89
C GLY A 81 -7.34 15.79 11.03
N GLY A 82 -6.91 16.38 12.15
CA GLY A 82 -7.04 17.80 12.42
C GLY A 82 -7.78 18.14 13.70
N TYR A 83 -8.44 19.29 13.74
CA TYR A 83 -9.14 19.77 14.94
C TYR A 83 -10.30 18.87 15.34
N SER A 84 -10.33 18.49 16.62
CA SER A 84 -11.25 17.47 17.16
C SER A 84 -12.73 17.87 17.10
N ASP A 85 -13.04 19.17 17.23
CA ASP A 85 -14.40 19.72 17.22
C ASP A 85 -15.09 19.55 15.86
N ARG A 86 -14.33 19.56 14.76
CA ARG A 86 -14.85 19.47 13.39
C ARG A 86 -14.69 18.12 12.73
N ILE A 87 -13.99 17.19 13.37
CA ILE A 87 -13.61 15.92 12.73
C ILE A 87 -14.81 15.07 12.32
N LEU A 88 -15.89 15.04 13.12
CA LEU A 88 -17.09 14.28 12.77
C LEU A 88 -17.87 14.87 11.59
N GLU A 89 -17.81 16.19 11.40
CA GLU A 89 -18.40 16.85 10.22
C GLU A 89 -17.68 16.37 8.96
N LEU A 90 -16.34 16.30 9.01
CA LEU A 90 -15.55 15.79 7.90
C LEU A 90 -15.91 14.32 7.57
N VAL A 91 -16.03 13.45 8.59
CA VAL A 91 -16.45 12.05 8.40
C VAL A 91 -17.85 11.99 7.77
N ARG A 92 -18.81 12.80 8.26
CA ARG A 92 -20.18 12.88 7.69
C ARG A 92 -20.21 13.38 6.24
N THR A 93 -19.29 14.25 5.86
CA THR A 93 -19.22 14.82 4.52
C THR A 93 -18.65 13.83 3.51
N ILE A 94 -17.61 13.08 3.89
CA ILE A 94 -16.87 12.21 2.98
C ILE A 94 -17.51 10.82 2.84
N THR A 95 -17.90 10.19 3.95
CA THR A 95 -18.31 8.78 3.93
C THR A 95 -19.53 8.47 3.07
N PRO A 96 -20.56 9.34 2.92
CA PRO A 96 -21.68 9.09 1.99
C PRO A 96 -21.25 9.03 0.52
N GLN A 97 -20.14 9.65 0.17
CA GLN A 97 -19.68 9.73 -1.22
C GLN A 97 -18.92 8.49 -1.70
N LEU A 98 -18.54 7.59 -0.78
CA LEU A 98 -17.71 6.43 -1.09
C LEU A 98 -18.41 5.38 -1.99
N LYS A 99 -19.72 5.31 -2.01
CA LYS A 99 -20.48 4.32 -2.79
C LYS A 99 -20.86 4.78 -4.19
N THR A 100 -20.70 6.05 -4.50
CA THR A 100 -21.23 6.63 -5.74
C THR A 100 -20.14 7.40 -6.49
N ILE A 101 -19.84 6.96 -7.71
CA ILE A 101 -18.95 7.66 -8.62
C ILE A 101 -19.76 8.66 -9.45
N LYS A 102 -19.45 9.94 -9.30
CA LYS A 102 -20.16 11.07 -9.95
C LYS A 102 -19.37 11.72 -11.09
N ILE A 103 -18.16 11.23 -11.37
CA ILE A 103 -17.34 11.76 -12.48
C ILE A 103 -18.01 11.47 -13.83
N ASP A 104 -17.75 12.35 -14.79
CA ASP A 104 -18.16 12.19 -16.19
C ASP A 104 -17.22 11.27 -16.98
N GLN A 105 -17.54 11.08 -18.27
CA GLN A 105 -16.76 10.19 -19.14
C GLN A 105 -15.36 10.75 -19.42
N ASP A 106 -15.22 12.06 -19.60
CA ASP A 106 -13.94 12.70 -19.96
C ASP A 106 -12.96 12.65 -18.79
N THR A 107 -13.44 12.92 -17.60
CA THR A 107 -12.67 12.74 -16.35
C THR A 107 -12.25 11.29 -16.18
N PHE A 108 -13.15 10.33 -16.40
CA PHE A 108 -12.82 8.91 -16.33
C PHE A 108 -11.71 8.51 -17.32
N GLU A 109 -11.81 8.92 -18.59
CA GLU A 109 -10.77 8.59 -19.58
C GLU A 109 -9.42 9.23 -19.21
N SER A 110 -9.42 10.45 -18.69
CA SER A 110 -8.21 11.13 -18.20
C SER A 110 -7.54 10.37 -17.05
N LEU A 111 -8.33 9.90 -16.07
CA LEU A 111 -7.84 9.08 -14.95
C LEU A 111 -7.27 7.75 -15.44
N LYS A 112 -7.99 7.10 -16.35
CA LYS A 112 -7.61 5.84 -16.98
C LYS A 112 -6.30 5.96 -17.75
N GLU A 113 -6.15 6.98 -18.58
CA GLU A 113 -4.94 7.25 -19.33
C GLU A 113 -3.75 7.56 -18.42
N ARG A 114 -3.95 8.41 -17.40
CA ARG A 114 -2.92 8.71 -16.37
C ARG A 114 -2.43 7.44 -15.69
N ARG A 115 -3.34 6.52 -15.35
CA ARG A 115 -3.01 5.25 -14.72
C ARG A 115 -2.26 4.31 -15.67
N LEU A 116 -2.72 4.18 -16.90
CA LEU A 116 -2.07 3.39 -17.94
C LEU A 116 -0.65 3.89 -18.24
N ARG A 117 -0.45 5.20 -18.34
CA ARG A 117 0.91 5.79 -18.49
C ARG A 117 1.82 5.42 -17.32
N ARG A 118 1.29 5.41 -16.09
CA ARG A 118 2.07 4.99 -14.91
C ARG A 118 2.51 3.53 -15.02
N TYR A 119 1.64 2.63 -15.49
CA TYR A 119 2.01 1.24 -15.71
C TYR A 119 3.07 1.09 -16.80
N LYS A 120 2.92 1.77 -17.93
CA LYS A 120 3.89 1.73 -19.03
C LYS A 120 5.23 2.35 -18.64
N ASN A 121 5.22 3.42 -17.86
CA ASN A 121 6.46 4.08 -17.41
C ASN A 121 7.27 3.25 -16.40
N PHE A 122 6.72 2.16 -15.88
CA PHE A 122 7.45 1.25 -15.02
C PHE A 122 8.74 0.72 -15.69
N SER A 123 8.70 0.40 -16.98
CA SER A 123 9.84 -0.10 -17.74
C SER A 123 11.00 0.90 -17.89
N PHE A 124 10.78 2.17 -17.54
CA PHE A 124 11.79 3.24 -17.54
C PHE A 124 12.26 3.62 -16.13
N GLN A 125 11.76 2.95 -15.09
CA GLN A 125 12.25 3.16 -13.73
C GLN A 125 13.69 2.67 -13.57
N GLN A 126 14.34 3.11 -12.47
CA GLN A 126 15.69 2.67 -12.16
C GLN A 126 15.77 1.12 -12.05
N PRO A 127 16.84 0.48 -12.54
CA PRO A 127 16.97 -0.97 -12.49
C PRO A 127 16.72 -1.59 -11.13
N TYR A 128 17.22 -0.99 -10.05
CA TYR A 128 17.00 -1.52 -8.70
C TYR A 128 15.50 -1.51 -8.32
N GLN A 129 14.73 -0.50 -8.73
CA GLN A 129 13.28 -0.44 -8.47
C GLN A 129 12.54 -1.56 -9.20
N GLN A 130 12.92 -1.80 -10.46
CA GLN A 130 12.38 -2.92 -11.23
C GLN A 130 12.78 -4.26 -10.61
N ALA A 131 14.04 -4.43 -10.18
CA ALA A 131 14.51 -5.65 -9.52
C ALA A 131 13.73 -5.93 -8.21
N PHE A 132 13.48 -4.91 -7.37
CA PHE A 132 12.62 -5.06 -6.19
C PHE A 132 11.17 -5.44 -6.54
N TYR A 133 10.66 -4.94 -7.64
CA TYR A 133 9.33 -5.32 -8.11
C TYR A 133 9.29 -6.79 -8.56
N TYR A 134 10.28 -7.25 -9.36
CA TYR A 134 10.38 -8.65 -9.77
C TYR A 134 10.58 -9.58 -8.57
N ARG A 135 11.42 -9.19 -7.61
CA ARG A 135 11.54 -9.88 -6.33
C ARG A 135 10.17 -10.10 -5.67
N SER A 136 9.35 -9.06 -5.64
CA SER A 136 8.02 -9.17 -5.03
C SER A 136 7.06 -10.03 -5.84
N LEU A 137 7.19 -10.11 -7.17
CA LEU A 137 6.44 -11.06 -7.99
C LEU A 137 6.85 -12.52 -7.74
N LEU A 138 8.12 -12.75 -7.41
CA LEU A 138 8.60 -14.10 -7.07
C LEU A 138 8.17 -14.55 -5.68
N LEU A 139 8.15 -13.64 -4.72
CA LEU A 139 7.96 -13.98 -3.31
C LEU A 139 6.51 -13.89 -2.82
N GLU A 140 5.70 -13.01 -3.39
CA GLU A 140 4.31 -12.84 -2.96
C GLU A 140 3.40 -13.83 -3.71
N ALA A 141 2.82 -14.80 -3.01
CA ALA A 141 2.01 -15.88 -3.59
C ALA A 141 0.78 -15.38 -4.39
N LYS A 142 0.27 -14.19 -4.06
CA LYS A 142 -0.81 -13.52 -4.80
C LYS A 142 -0.36 -12.11 -5.16
N LYS A 143 0.21 -11.98 -6.34
CA LYS A 143 0.55 -10.68 -6.91
C LYS A 143 0.24 -10.65 -8.38
N HIS A 144 -0.59 -9.70 -8.78
CA HIS A 144 -0.82 -9.41 -10.18
C HIS A 144 0.28 -8.51 -10.71
N SER A 145 0.73 -8.79 -11.93
CA SER A 145 1.78 -8.02 -12.57
C SER A 145 1.26 -6.68 -13.11
N ILE A 146 2.19 -5.73 -13.26
CA ILE A 146 1.88 -4.43 -13.84
C ILE A 146 1.44 -4.53 -15.30
N TRP A 147 1.86 -5.59 -16.00
CA TRP A 147 1.44 -5.88 -17.38
C TRP A 147 0.00 -6.36 -17.43
N GLU A 148 -0.42 -7.24 -16.50
CA GLU A 148 -1.83 -7.61 -16.33
C GLU A 148 -2.68 -6.38 -16.03
N TYR A 149 -2.19 -5.45 -15.20
CA TYR A 149 -2.89 -4.19 -14.95
C TYR A 149 -3.01 -3.32 -16.21
N ALA A 150 -1.95 -3.22 -17.01
CA ALA A 150 -1.97 -2.46 -18.26
C ALA A 150 -2.91 -3.07 -19.31
N GLU A 151 -3.05 -4.39 -19.33
CA GLU A 151 -4.01 -5.09 -20.19
C GLU A 151 -5.45 -4.87 -19.69
N GLU A 152 -5.70 -5.08 -18.41
CA GLU A 152 -7.05 -4.98 -17.85
C GLU A 152 -7.60 -3.56 -17.89
N ILE A 153 -6.78 -2.54 -17.64
CA ILE A 153 -7.25 -1.14 -17.64
C ILE A 153 -7.82 -0.73 -19.00
N SER A 154 -7.29 -1.24 -20.10
CA SER A 154 -7.77 -0.93 -21.46
C SER A 154 -9.21 -1.36 -21.68
N LYS A 155 -9.64 -2.45 -21.01
CA LYS A 155 -10.96 -3.09 -21.13
C LYS A 155 -12.02 -2.42 -20.24
N ILE A 156 -11.61 -1.67 -19.21
CA ILE A 156 -12.51 -1.07 -18.20
C ILE A 156 -13.23 0.15 -18.77
N ARG A 157 -14.53 0.22 -18.53
CA ARG A 157 -15.41 1.34 -18.90
C ARG A 157 -15.96 2.03 -17.64
N LEU A 158 -16.40 3.27 -17.74
CA LEU A 158 -16.99 4.02 -16.62
C LEU A 158 -18.12 3.26 -15.91
N ARG A 159 -18.98 2.56 -16.67
CA ARG A 159 -20.05 1.73 -16.10
C ARG A 159 -19.53 0.61 -15.18
N ASP A 160 -18.36 0.03 -15.53
CA ASP A 160 -17.74 -1.04 -14.73
C ASP A 160 -17.23 -0.46 -13.40
N LEU A 161 -16.62 0.73 -13.44
CA LEU A 161 -16.19 1.46 -12.25
C LEU A 161 -17.37 1.83 -11.34
N LYS A 162 -18.46 2.37 -11.90
CA LYS A 162 -19.68 2.70 -11.15
C LYS A 162 -20.30 1.46 -10.49
N LYS A 163 -20.38 0.34 -11.22
CA LYS A 163 -20.86 -0.94 -10.67
C LYS A 163 -19.93 -1.48 -9.57
N PHE A 164 -18.62 -1.37 -9.77
CA PHE A 164 -17.64 -1.77 -8.76
C PHE A 164 -17.81 -0.96 -7.48
N ALA A 165 -17.86 0.37 -7.56
CA ALA A 165 -18.02 1.25 -6.42
C ALA A 165 -19.31 0.95 -5.63
N ALA A 166 -20.44 0.75 -6.32
CA ALA A 166 -21.73 0.45 -5.69
C ALA A 166 -21.71 -0.84 -4.88
N SER A 167 -20.89 -1.82 -5.27
CA SER A 167 -20.84 -3.15 -4.66
C SER A 167 -19.54 -3.44 -3.86
N LEU A 168 -18.63 -2.47 -3.76
CA LEU A 168 -17.35 -2.63 -3.08
C LEU A 168 -17.51 -2.97 -1.59
N TYR A 169 -18.53 -2.42 -0.98
CA TYR A 169 -18.80 -2.54 0.45
C TYR A 169 -19.94 -3.51 0.79
N ASP A 170 -20.41 -4.34 -0.17
CA ASP A 170 -21.48 -5.32 0.07
C ASP A 170 -21.11 -6.33 1.17
N ARG A 171 -19.84 -6.69 1.26
CA ARG A 171 -19.25 -7.48 2.35
C ARG A 171 -17.94 -6.81 2.76
N HIS A 172 -17.88 -6.36 4.01
CA HIS A 172 -16.68 -5.70 4.52
C HIS A 172 -16.55 -5.85 6.03
N TYR A 173 -15.34 -5.56 6.53
CA TYR A 173 -15.03 -5.44 7.94
C TYR A 173 -14.18 -4.18 8.17
N ALA A 174 -14.54 -3.37 9.14
CA ALA A 174 -13.83 -2.12 9.44
C ALA A 174 -12.89 -2.29 10.64
N GLU A 175 -11.61 -1.99 10.43
CA GLU A 175 -10.67 -1.77 11.52
C GLU A 175 -10.44 -0.27 11.67
N GLY A 176 -10.46 0.21 12.92
CA GLY A 176 -10.23 1.62 13.23
C GLY A 176 -9.16 1.80 14.29
N PHE A 177 -8.31 2.81 14.10
CA PHE A 177 -7.46 3.34 15.16
C PHE A 177 -7.74 4.83 15.31
N ILE A 178 -8.20 5.23 16.51
CA ILE A 178 -8.58 6.59 16.84
C ILE A 178 -7.70 7.08 17.98
N PHE A 179 -6.98 8.16 17.73
CA PHE A 179 -6.02 8.70 18.67
C PHE A 179 -6.10 10.23 18.72
N GLY A 180 -5.92 10.80 19.91
CA GLY A 180 -5.83 12.25 20.13
C GLY A 180 -6.86 12.78 21.11
N ASN A 181 -7.12 14.08 21.08
CA ASN A 181 -8.04 14.74 21.99
C ASN A 181 -9.50 14.62 21.50
N LEU A 182 -10.03 13.42 21.51
CA LEU A 182 -11.41 13.12 21.12
C LEU A 182 -12.06 12.27 22.21
N PRO A 183 -13.22 12.64 22.77
CA PRO A 183 -13.94 11.81 23.71
C PRO A 183 -14.39 10.47 23.11
N GLU A 184 -14.46 9.40 23.92
CA GLU A 184 -14.80 8.05 23.49
C GLU A 184 -16.14 7.98 22.74
N ASN A 185 -17.16 8.64 23.25
CA ASN A 185 -18.47 8.69 22.59
C ASN A 185 -18.45 9.34 21.20
N MET A 186 -17.48 10.21 20.93
CA MET A 186 -17.28 10.80 19.59
C MET A 186 -16.53 9.82 18.67
N ALA A 187 -15.60 9.04 19.22
CA ALA A 187 -14.94 7.96 18.47
C ALA A 187 -15.95 6.88 18.05
N GLU A 188 -16.85 6.49 18.95
CA GLU A 188 -17.95 5.58 18.64
C GLU A 188 -18.91 6.12 17.57
N LYS A 189 -19.24 7.42 17.64
CA LYS A 189 -20.03 8.09 16.60
C LYS A 189 -19.32 8.07 15.24
N ALA A 190 -18.00 8.26 15.20
CA ALA A 190 -17.26 8.25 13.94
C ALA A 190 -17.37 6.90 13.22
N ILE A 191 -17.14 5.79 13.93
CA ILE A 191 -17.28 4.44 13.34
C ILE A 191 -18.72 4.13 12.98
N SER A 192 -19.68 4.53 13.79
CA SER A 192 -21.12 4.35 13.51
C SER A 192 -21.54 5.06 12.22
N ILE A 193 -21.11 6.32 12.02
CA ILE A 193 -21.37 7.08 10.80
C ILE A 193 -20.76 6.36 9.58
N LEU A 194 -19.51 5.90 9.69
CA LEU A 194 -18.85 5.16 8.63
C LEU A 194 -19.65 3.91 8.25
N LEU A 195 -19.93 3.03 9.21
CA LEU A 195 -20.63 1.78 8.97
C LEU A 195 -22.05 1.99 8.42
N THR A 196 -22.79 2.97 8.93
CA THR A 196 -24.13 3.31 8.44
C THR A 196 -24.09 3.74 6.97
N ASN A 197 -23.13 4.56 6.57
CA ASN A 197 -23.00 5.01 5.19
C ASN A 197 -22.51 3.91 4.24
N LEU A 198 -21.63 3.03 4.70
CA LEU A 198 -21.18 1.90 3.90
C LEU A 198 -22.26 0.82 3.78
N GLY A 199 -23.05 0.56 4.83
CA GLY A 199 -24.02 -0.54 4.86
C GLY A 199 -23.34 -1.89 4.64
N GLY A 200 -24.06 -2.81 3.98
CA GLY A 200 -23.51 -4.12 3.61
C GLY A 200 -23.53 -5.15 4.73
N LYS A 201 -22.91 -6.31 4.48
CA LYS A 201 -22.84 -7.45 5.40
C LYS A 201 -21.45 -7.58 6.00
N VAL A 202 -21.39 -8.23 7.15
CA VAL A 202 -20.11 -8.56 7.81
C VAL A 202 -19.26 -9.45 6.91
N LEU A 203 -17.98 -9.11 6.78
CA LEU A 203 -16.96 -9.98 6.22
C LEU A 203 -16.32 -10.78 7.36
N PRO A 204 -16.47 -12.11 7.41
CA PRO A 204 -15.81 -12.95 8.40
C PRO A 204 -14.28 -12.84 8.33
N ARG A 205 -13.60 -13.04 9.46
CA ARG A 205 -12.13 -12.92 9.55
C ARG A 205 -11.37 -13.92 8.68
N GLU A 206 -11.93 -15.09 8.47
CA GLU A 206 -11.38 -16.12 7.57
C GLU A 206 -11.33 -15.66 6.11
N ASP A 207 -12.24 -14.76 5.71
CA ASP A 207 -12.35 -14.22 4.36
C ASP A 207 -11.49 -12.95 4.16
N HIS A 208 -10.81 -12.44 5.21
CA HIS A 208 -9.90 -11.32 5.05
C HIS A 208 -8.74 -11.70 4.14
N PHE A 209 -8.36 -10.79 3.26
CA PHE A 209 -7.17 -11.00 2.44
C PHE A 209 -5.94 -11.21 3.33
N ARG A 210 -5.27 -12.32 3.13
CA ARG A 210 -4.01 -12.65 3.81
C ARG A 210 -2.90 -12.72 2.76
N GLU A 211 -1.93 -11.89 2.93
CA GLU A 211 -0.71 -11.97 2.16
C GLU A 211 0.05 -13.24 2.55
N ARG A 212 0.59 -13.93 1.55
CA ARG A 212 1.40 -15.14 1.74
C ARG A 212 2.69 -14.95 0.99
N VAL A 213 3.77 -15.28 1.66
CA VAL A 213 5.12 -15.25 1.10
C VAL A 213 5.54 -16.68 0.79
N ILE A 214 6.16 -16.87 -0.37
CA ILE A 214 6.76 -18.15 -0.76
C ILE A 214 8.01 -18.34 0.09
N GLN A 215 8.07 -19.43 0.81
CA GLN A 215 9.26 -19.83 1.54
C GLN A 215 10.22 -20.56 0.61
N ILE A 216 11.45 -20.10 0.58
CA ILE A 216 12.53 -20.74 -0.19
C ILE A 216 13.12 -21.87 0.65
N ASP A 217 13.24 -23.06 0.03
CA ASP A 217 13.85 -24.21 0.71
C ASP A 217 15.30 -23.90 1.10
N PRO A 218 15.77 -24.33 2.27
CA PRO A 218 17.14 -24.14 2.70
C PRO A 218 18.15 -24.67 1.67
N GLY A 219 19.15 -23.87 1.35
CA GLY A 219 20.20 -24.20 0.38
C GLY A 219 19.76 -24.14 -1.10
N LYS A 220 18.54 -23.70 -1.39
CA LYS A 220 18.08 -23.43 -2.77
C LYS A 220 18.28 -21.96 -3.12
N THR A 221 18.67 -21.72 -4.35
CA THR A 221 18.77 -20.39 -4.95
C THR A 221 17.87 -20.33 -6.18
N HIS A 222 17.11 -19.23 -6.30
CA HIS A 222 16.28 -18.93 -7.45
C HIS A 222 16.74 -17.61 -8.04
N THR A 223 17.22 -17.62 -9.29
CA THR A 223 17.66 -16.44 -10.00
C THR A 223 16.68 -16.09 -11.13
N LEU A 224 16.27 -14.83 -11.17
CA LEU A 224 15.51 -14.24 -12.27
C LEU A 224 16.35 -13.18 -12.95
N VAL A 225 16.56 -13.31 -14.25
CA VAL A 225 17.27 -12.34 -15.07
C VAL A 225 16.31 -11.73 -16.07
N GLU A 226 16.15 -10.41 -16.02
CA GLU A 226 15.26 -9.67 -16.88
C GLU A 226 16.00 -8.58 -17.65
N LYS A 227 15.66 -8.46 -18.94
CA LYS A 227 16.21 -7.41 -19.80
C LYS A 227 15.37 -6.14 -19.64
N MET A 228 16.04 -5.03 -19.30
CA MET A 228 15.39 -3.74 -19.08
C MET A 228 15.59 -2.77 -20.24
N ASN A 229 14.69 -1.78 -20.38
CA ASN A 229 14.76 -0.72 -21.39
C ASN A 229 15.63 0.47 -20.94
N VAL A 230 16.56 0.24 -20.03
CA VAL A 230 17.47 1.27 -19.49
C VAL A 230 18.91 0.76 -19.58
N LYS A 231 19.86 1.70 -19.69
CA LYS A 231 21.27 1.35 -19.90
C LYS A 231 21.97 0.76 -18.67
N ASN A 232 21.46 1.07 -17.46
CA ASN A 232 22.05 0.59 -16.22
C ASN A 232 21.57 -0.81 -15.90
N SER A 233 22.38 -1.54 -15.13
CA SER A 233 22.02 -2.87 -14.59
C SER A 233 21.96 -2.83 -13.07
N ALA A 234 21.19 -3.74 -12.49
CA ALA A 234 21.18 -3.95 -11.05
C ALA A 234 21.11 -5.43 -10.70
N ALA A 235 21.75 -5.80 -9.60
CA ALA A 235 21.59 -7.08 -8.93
C ALA A 235 20.95 -6.85 -7.56
N VAL A 236 19.98 -7.66 -7.21
CA VAL A 236 19.35 -7.70 -5.89
C VAL A 236 19.37 -9.14 -5.39
N LEU A 237 20.07 -9.38 -4.31
CA LEU A 237 20.11 -10.65 -3.61
C LEU A 237 19.30 -10.55 -2.33
N GLU A 238 18.38 -11.47 -2.11
CA GLU A 238 17.69 -11.64 -0.83
C GLU A 238 17.99 -13.02 -0.24
N ILE A 239 18.31 -13.03 1.03
CA ILE A 239 18.48 -14.23 1.84
C ILE A 239 17.34 -14.28 2.82
N GLN A 240 16.38 -15.19 2.60
CA GLN A 240 15.36 -15.48 3.60
C GLN A 240 16.01 -16.26 4.75
N ILE A 241 15.70 -15.87 5.99
CA ILE A 241 16.32 -16.48 7.17
C ILE A 241 15.30 -17.30 7.94
N ASP A 242 14.23 -16.68 8.43
CA ASP A 242 13.18 -17.37 9.19
C ASP A 242 11.92 -16.52 9.34
N GLN A 243 10.91 -17.07 10.00
CA GLN A 243 9.71 -16.35 10.39
C GLN A 243 10.02 -15.27 11.44
N HIS A 244 9.14 -14.29 11.52
CA HIS A 244 9.26 -13.18 12.46
C HIS A 244 9.37 -13.66 13.92
N ASP A 245 10.52 -13.44 14.52
CA ASP A 245 10.81 -13.50 15.95
C ASP A 245 11.44 -12.17 16.37
N PRO A 246 10.99 -11.54 17.47
CA PRO A 246 11.54 -10.25 17.92
C PRO A 246 13.04 -10.28 18.22
N LYS A 247 13.55 -11.39 18.76
CA LYS A 247 15.00 -11.55 19.04
C LYS A 247 15.79 -11.65 17.74
N LEU A 248 15.33 -12.50 16.81
CA LEU A 248 15.94 -12.63 15.49
C LEU A 248 15.92 -11.29 14.75
N ARG A 249 14.82 -10.55 14.80
CA ARG A 249 14.72 -9.22 14.19
C ARG A 249 15.78 -8.26 14.73
N VAL A 250 15.92 -8.17 16.05
CA VAL A 250 16.94 -7.33 16.66
C VAL A 250 18.35 -7.78 16.29
N SER A 251 18.62 -9.10 16.28
CA SER A 251 19.90 -9.66 15.86
C SER A 251 20.24 -9.28 14.42
N LEU A 252 19.27 -9.35 13.51
CA LEU A 252 19.46 -8.93 12.11
C LEU A 252 19.68 -7.43 11.97
N MET A 253 19.01 -6.60 12.78
CA MET A 253 19.28 -5.15 12.81
C MET A 253 20.71 -4.85 13.27
N VAL A 254 21.22 -5.55 14.27
CA VAL A 254 22.61 -5.40 14.73
C VAL A 254 23.59 -5.86 13.64
N LEU A 255 23.31 -7.01 13.01
CA LEU A 255 24.11 -7.52 11.90
C LEU A 255 24.15 -6.55 10.73
N ASP A 256 23.01 -5.99 10.36
CA ASP A 256 22.90 -4.99 9.29
C ASP A 256 23.74 -3.76 9.58
N ASN A 257 23.66 -3.21 10.80
CA ASN A 257 24.49 -2.07 11.20
C ASN A 257 26.00 -2.37 11.10
N ALA A 258 26.43 -3.60 11.32
CA ALA A 258 27.82 -4.00 11.19
C ALA A 258 28.22 -4.25 9.72
N LEU A 259 27.35 -4.86 8.92
CA LEU A 259 27.63 -5.23 7.53
C LEU A 259 27.52 -4.06 6.54
N GLN A 260 26.56 -3.18 6.72
CA GLN A 260 26.28 -2.12 5.76
C GLN A 260 27.48 -1.24 5.41
N PRO A 261 28.29 -0.73 6.38
CA PRO A 261 29.48 0.05 6.06
C PRO A 261 30.54 -0.77 5.33
N LEU A 262 30.70 -2.03 5.67
CA LEU A 262 31.67 -2.95 5.03
C LEU A 262 31.27 -3.21 3.57
N PHE A 263 30.01 -3.58 3.35
CA PHE A 263 29.44 -3.83 2.03
C PHE A 263 29.56 -2.58 1.14
N TYR A 264 29.14 -1.43 1.66
CA TYR A 264 29.21 -0.17 0.92
C TYR A 264 30.66 0.21 0.58
N ASN A 265 31.56 0.20 1.56
CA ASN A 265 32.96 0.63 1.34
C ASN A 265 33.70 -0.31 0.38
N ASP A 266 33.44 -1.61 0.46
CA ASP A 266 34.04 -2.56 -0.44
C ASP A 266 33.53 -2.39 -1.88
N LEU A 267 32.24 -2.49 -2.11
CA LEU A 267 31.70 -2.53 -3.47
C LEU A 267 31.65 -1.15 -4.14
N ARG A 268 31.36 -0.09 -3.37
CA ARG A 268 31.28 1.27 -3.95
C ARG A 268 32.63 1.98 -3.98
N THR A 269 33.38 1.96 -2.87
CA THR A 269 34.57 2.78 -2.73
C THR A 269 35.79 2.07 -3.28
N ARG A 270 36.02 0.81 -2.88
CA ARG A 270 37.22 0.07 -3.27
C ARG A 270 37.11 -0.52 -4.67
N GLN A 271 36.03 -1.23 -4.95
CA GLN A 271 35.82 -1.93 -6.22
C GLN A 271 35.14 -1.06 -7.29
N GLN A 272 34.50 0.02 -6.90
CA GLN A 272 33.75 0.93 -7.79
C GLN A 272 32.75 0.22 -8.72
N LEU A 273 32.08 -0.83 -8.21
CA LEU A 273 31.15 -1.64 -8.98
C LEU A 273 29.89 -0.88 -9.35
N GLY A 274 29.37 -0.02 -8.46
CA GLY A 274 28.15 0.72 -8.70
C GLY A 274 28.04 2.02 -7.92
N TYR A 275 27.15 2.88 -8.36
CA TYR A 275 26.87 4.15 -7.68
C TYR A 275 25.72 4.04 -6.66
N ILE A 276 24.86 3.02 -6.78
CA ILE A 276 23.89 2.65 -5.75
C ILE A 276 24.33 1.29 -5.20
N VAL A 277 24.73 1.27 -3.94
CA VAL A 277 25.14 0.09 -3.20
C VAL A 277 24.48 0.17 -1.84
N ASN A 278 23.70 -0.82 -1.47
CA ASN A 278 23.00 -0.85 -0.20
C ASN A 278 22.78 -2.28 0.28
N SER A 279 22.78 -2.48 1.58
CA SER A 279 22.30 -3.70 2.23
C SER A 279 21.31 -3.33 3.32
N GLY A 280 20.51 -4.27 3.76
CA GLY A 280 19.55 -4.03 4.80
C GLY A 280 18.85 -5.29 5.30
N MET A 281 18.31 -5.22 6.50
CA MET A 281 17.32 -6.19 6.95
C MET A 281 16.04 -6.01 6.12
N THR A 282 15.44 -7.11 5.69
CA THR A 282 14.13 -7.11 5.04
C THR A 282 13.12 -7.89 5.84
N GLU A 283 11.89 -7.41 5.83
CA GLU A 283 10.74 -8.10 6.39
C GLU A 283 9.61 -8.06 5.35
N LEU A 284 9.24 -9.22 4.87
CA LEU A 284 8.10 -9.37 3.95
C LEU A 284 7.05 -10.21 4.66
N GLU A 285 5.94 -9.56 5.04
CA GLU A 285 4.91 -10.08 5.94
C GLU A 285 5.54 -10.57 7.25
N LYS A 286 5.65 -11.86 7.46
CA LYS A 286 6.25 -12.45 8.65
C LYS A 286 7.56 -13.19 8.37
N THR A 287 8.19 -12.93 7.23
CA THR A 287 9.45 -13.56 6.86
C THR A 287 10.56 -12.53 6.97
N LEU A 288 11.55 -12.81 7.79
CA LEU A 288 12.74 -11.98 7.98
C LEU A 288 13.87 -12.43 7.05
N GLY A 289 14.69 -11.48 6.61
CA GLY A 289 15.84 -11.76 5.79
C GLY A 289 16.82 -10.59 5.72
N MET A 290 17.85 -10.79 4.92
CA MET A 290 18.81 -9.76 4.53
C MET A 290 18.72 -9.52 3.04
N ILE A 291 18.86 -8.28 2.61
CA ILE A 291 18.83 -7.88 1.21
C ILE A 291 20.07 -7.08 0.89
N PHE A 292 20.64 -7.34 -0.29
CA PHE A 292 21.83 -6.70 -0.82
C PHE A 292 21.52 -6.21 -2.22
N MET A 293 21.97 -4.99 -2.55
CA MET A 293 21.66 -4.37 -3.83
C MET A 293 22.83 -3.60 -4.36
N VAL A 294 23.12 -3.79 -5.64
CA VAL A 294 24.11 -3.00 -6.39
C VAL A 294 23.48 -2.57 -7.72
N GLN A 295 23.61 -1.30 -8.08
CA GLN A 295 23.27 -0.80 -9.42
C GLN A 295 24.47 -0.11 -10.05
N SER A 296 24.74 -0.46 -11.31
CA SER A 296 25.88 0.03 -12.07
C SER A 296 25.47 0.54 -13.45
N GLY A 297 26.16 1.57 -13.91
CA GLY A 297 26.14 1.99 -15.32
C GLY A 297 27.27 1.37 -16.16
N LYS A 298 28.16 0.59 -15.53
CA LYS A 298 29.37 0.07 -16.15
C LYS A 298 29.36 -1.47 -16.27
N TYR A 299 28.87 -2.16 -15.25
CA TYR A 299 28.86 -3.62 -15.16
C TYR A 299 27.46 -4.16 -15.39
N ASP A 300 27.36 -5.34 -16.02
CA ASP A 300 26.08 -6.05 -16.18
C ASP A 300 25.64 -6.78 -14.90
N ALA A 301 24.40 -7.25 -14.88
CA ALA A 301 23.81 -7.88 -13.70
C ALA A 301 24.53 -9.18 -13.30
N VAL A 302 25.02 -9.95 -14.27
CA VAL A 302 25.76 -11.20 -14.03
C VAL A 302 27.11 -10.94 -13.36
N THR A 303 27.78 -9.87 -13.74
CA THR A 303 29.01 -9.42 -13.09
C THR A 303 28.77 -8.91 -11.68
N LEU A 304 27.63 -8.22 -11.45
CA LEU A 304 27.27 -7.69 -10.14
C LEU A 304 26.77 -8.78 -9.15
N GLU A 305 26.32 -9.94 -9.64
CA GLU A 305 25.89 -11.08 -8.82
C GLU A 305 27.08 -11.83 -8.19
N LYS A 306 28.26 -11.82 -8.82
CA LYS A 306 29.50 -12.48 -8.35
C LYS A 306 30.16 -11.76 -7.21
#